data_400ce9e4018eef9a2283b211423256f2
#
_entry.id   400ce9e4018eef9a2283b211423256f2
#
_cell.length_a   1.000
_cell.length_b   1.000
_cell.length_c   1.000
_cell.angle_alpha   90.00
_cell.angle_beta   90.00
_cell.angle_gamma   90.00
#
_symmetry.space_group_name_H-M   'P 1'
#
loop_
_entity.id
_entity.type
_entity.pdbx_description
1 polymer ?
#
loop_
_entity_poly.entity_id
_entity_poly.type
_entity_poly.pdbx_seq_one_letter_code
_entity_poly.pdbx_strand_id
1 'polypeptide(L)'
;MAVQRICTMEDKPYLRALWQSCFGDSDSFLDYYFEKRFIPEYTVCTIEDDELVNAMYSYPVNMYIRNYIVPSAMLAGFSTDKRYRGRGYMSTAFKILLTKLSDDGIAVAPHTPVKHESYFPLENYTATDTSFISGTADKPKIMPASVNFGRMSDIGKLYAAYTLFASKYSGILARSMADFRLKF
;
A
#
# COMPACT_ATOMS: atom_id res chain seq x y z
N MET A 1 22.92 -18.19 -6.68
CA MET A 1 21.78 -18.83 -5.97
C MET A 1 20.94 -17.72 -5.34
N ALA A 2 19.62 -17.70 -5.56
CA ALA A 2 18.78 -16.64 -5.01
C ALA A 2 18.51 -16.86 -3.51
N VAL A 3 18.63 -15.80 -2.72
CA VAL A 3 18.29 -15.77 -1.30
C VAL A 3 17.09 -14.83 -1.12
N GLN A 4 16.05 -15.31 -0.43
CA GLN A 4 14.87 -14.51 -0.07
C GLN A 4 14.80 -14.34 1.45
N ARG A 5 14.64 -13.11 1.91
CA ARG A 5 14.62 -12.80 3.34
C ARG A 5 13.84 -11.52 3.65
N ILE A 6 13.54 -11.33 4.92
CA ILE A 6 13.12 -10.04 5.46
C ILE A 6 14.27 -9.03 5.29
N CYS A 7 13.91 -7.80 4.98
CA CYS A 7 14.88 -6.73 4.76
C CYS A 7 15.46 -6.18 6.06
N THR A 8 16.57 -5.48 5.90
CA THR A 8 17.20 -4.65 6.94
C THR A 8 17.24 -3.18 6.49
N MET A 9 17.66 -2.28 7.36
CA MET A 9 17.85 -0.87 6.99
C MET A 9 18.93 -0.67 5.93
N GLU A 10 19.90 -1.58 5.86
CA GLU A 10 20.98 -1.55 4.87
C GLU A 10 20.49 -1.77 3.44
N ASP A 11 19.35 -2.46 3.28
CA ASP A 11 18.76 -2.72 1.96
C ASP A 11 18.04 -1.47 1.37
N LYS A 12 17.74 -0.47 2.20
CA LYS A 12 16.94 0.69 1.83
C LYS A 12 17.36 1.37 0.52
N PRO A 13 18.64 1.68 0.27
CA PRO A 13 19.05 2.33 -0.99
C PRO A 13 18.81 1.45 -2.22
N TYR A 14 19.03 0.14 -2.12
CA TYR A 14 18.81 -0.81 -3.21
C TYR A 14 17.32 -1.02 -3.49
N LEU A 15 16.50 -1.07 -2.43
CA LEU A 15 15.04 -1.14 -2.52
C LEU A 15 14.46 0.10 -3.21
N ARG A 16 14.95 1.29 -2.86
CA ARG A 16 14.55 2.54 -3.51
C ARG A 16 14.89 2.54 -5.00
N ALA A 17 16.11 2.11 -5.35
CA ALA A 17 16.55 2.03 -6.73
C ALA A 17 15.73 1.02 -7.56
N LEU A 18 15.43 -0.15 -7.00
CA LEU A 18 14.56 -1.15 -7.64
C LEU A 18 13.15 -0.60 -7.86
N TRP A 19 12.56 0.04 -6.86
CA TRP A 19 11.24 0.67 -7.00
C TRP A 19 11.23 1.70 -8.11
N GLN A 20 12.21 2.63 -8.11
CA GLN A 20 12.36 3.64 -9.16
C GLN A 20 12.41 3.02 -10.56
N SER A 21 13.22 1.97 -10.72
CA SER A 21 13.39 1.30 -12.02
C SER A 21 12.13 0.57 -12.51
N CYS A 22 11.28 0.10 -11.58
CA CYS A 22 10.09 -0.68 -11.91
C CYS A 22 8.86 0.19 -12.18
N PHE A 23 8.70 1.30 -11.46
CA PHE A 23 7.48 2.11 -11.47
C PHE A 23 7.70 3.53 -12.01
N GLY A 24 8.90 4.08 -11.92
CA GLY A 24 9.21 5.43 -12.38
C GLY A 24 8.55 6.55 -11.55
N ASP A 25 8.22 6.26 -10.30
CA ASP A 25 7.63 7.24 -9.39
C ASP A 25 8.60 8.40 -9.14
N SER A 26 8.07 9.58 -8.80
CA SER A 26 8.88 10.76 -8.53
C SER A 26 9.77 10.60 -7.29
N ASP A 27 10.91 11.28 -7.28
CA ASP A 27 11.81 11.27 -6.12
C ASP A 27 11.11 11.73 -4.84
N SER A 28 10.25 12.75 -4.93
CA SER A 28 9.48 13.24 -3.79
C SER A 28 8.54 12.19 -3.20
N PHE A 29 7.92 11.35 -4.04
CA PHE A 29 7.10 10.24 -3.57
C PHE A 29 7.96 9.15 -2.92
N LEU A 30 9.10 8.81 -3.53
CA LEU A 30 10.01 7.79 -2.98
C LEU A 30 10.60 8.25 -1.65
N ASP A 31 11.01 9.50 -1.53
CA ASP A 31 11.51 10.08 -0.27
C ASP A 31 10.44 9.99 0.81
N TYR A 32 9.19 10.41 0.49
CA TYR A 32 8.06 10.26 1.41
C TYR A 32 7.85 8.80 1.83
N TYR A 33 7.80 7.87 0.87
CA TYR A 33 7.54 6.46 1.17
C TYR A 33 8.64 5.86 2.05
N PHE A 34 9.91 6.03 1.65
CA PHE A 34 11.04 5.44 2.35
C PHE A 34 11.36 6.12 3.69
N GLU A 35 10.90 7.35 3.92
CA GLU A 35 11.03 8.02 5.21
C GLU A 35 9.85 7.76 6.17
N LYS A 36 8.62 7.63 5.64
CA LYS A 36 7.41 7.63 6.46
C LYS A 36 6.67 6.29 6.49
N ARG A 37 6.90 5.41 5.52
CA ARG A 37 6.13 4.17 5.35
C ARG A 37 6.98 2.90 5.31
N PHE A 38 8.22 3.01 4.91
CA PHE A 38 9.12 1.88 4.83
C PHE A 38 9.42 1.29 6.22
N ILE A 39 9.16 0.01 6.35
CA ILE A 39 9.44 -0.78 7.56
C ILE A 39 10.18 -2.05 7.09
N PRO A 40 11.48 -2.19 7.36
CA PRO A 40 12.27 -3.32 6.88
C PRO A 40 11.73 -4.67 7.34
N GLU A 41 11.23 -4.78 8.57
CA GLU A 41 10.64 -6.00 9.15
C GLU A 41 9.38 -6.45 8.41
N TYR A 42 8.71 -5.56 7.68
CA TYR A 42 7.54 -5.82 6.85
C TYR A 42 7.84 -5.69 5.36
N THR A 43 9.10 -5.87 4.99
CA THR A 43 9.55 -5.87 3.61
C THR A 43 10.37 -7.13 3.34
N VAL A 44 10.07 -7.81 2.24
CA VAL A 44 10.81 -9.00 1.79
C VAL A 44 11.57 -8.65 0.53
N CYS A 45 12.82 -9.09 0.42
CA CYS A 45 13.60 -8.97 -0.80
C CYS A 45 14.16 -10.30 -1.28
N THR A 46 14.50 -10.33 -2.56
CA THR A 46 15.27 -11.40 -3.18
C THR A 46 16.60 -10.83 -3.64
N ILE A 47 17.69 -11.50 -3.28
CA ILE A 47 19.04 -11.20 -3.71
C ILE A 47 19.50 -12.38 -4.57
N GLU A 48 19.94 -12.11 -5.79
CA GLU A 48 20.56 -13.08 -6.69
C GLU A 48 21.80 -12.46 -7.32
N ASP A 49 22.91 -13.19 -7.30
CA ASP A 49 24.20 -12.74 -7.83
C ASP A 49 24.62 -11.36 -7.27
N ASP A 50 24.43 -11.18 -5.95
CA ASP A 50 24.72 -9.97 -5.18
C ASP A 50 23.88 -8.73 -5.60
N GLU A 51 22.86 -8.90 -6.47
CA GLU A 51 21.90 -7.87 -6.83
C GLU A 51 20.55 -8.05 -6.10
N LEU A 52 19.94 -6.98 -5.62
CA LEU A 52 18.59 -6.98 -5.10
C LEU A 52 17.61 -6.90 -6.28
N VAL A 53 16.96 -8.03 -6.60
CA VAL A 53 16.23 -8.24 -7.86
C VAL A 53 14.71 -8.26 -7.71
N ASN A 54 14.20 -8.47 -6.49
CA ASN A 54 12.77 -8.47 -6.20
C ASN A 54 12.53 -7.88 -4.82
N ALA A 55 11.41 -7.19 -4.65
CA ALA A 55 10.95 -6.70 -3.35
C ALA A 55 9.43 -6.67 -3.25
N MET A 56 8.94 -6.88 -2.04
CA MET A 56 7.56 -6.73 -1.60
C MET A 56 7.54 -5.93 -0.32
N TYR A 57 6.70 -4.91 -0.29
CA TYR A 57 6.58 -4.02 0.86
C TYR A 57 5.22 -4.17 1.51
N SER A 58 5.18 -4.02 2.82
CA SER A 58 3.95 -3.79 3.55
C SER A 58 4.17 -2.81 4.69
N TYR A 59 3.08 -2.25 5.18
CA TYR A 59 3.11 -1.43 6.38
C TYR A 59 1.81 -1.62 7.18
N PRO A 60 1.89 -1.66 8.52
CA PRO A 60 0.74 -1.84 9.38
C PRO A 60 -0.30 -0.74 9.19
N VAL A 61 -1.53 -1.15 9.15
CA VAL A 61 -2.72 -0.29 9.13
C VAL A 61 -3.81 -0.94 9.97
N ASN A 62 -4.87 -0.21 10.24
CA ASN A 62 -6.09 -0.80 10.76
C ASN A 62 -7.22 -0.65 9.73
N MET A 63 -8.14 -1.61 9.71
CA MET A 63 -9.32 -1.55 8.85
C MET A 63 -10.61 -1.72 9.66
N TYR A 64 -11.65 -1.01 9.24
CA TYR A 64 -13.01 -1.32 9.68
C TYR A 64 -13.52 -2.56 8.94
N ILE A 65 -13.80 -3.64 9.68
CA ILE A 65 -14.40 -4.86 9.15
C ILE A 65 -15.58 -5.24 10.06
N ARG A 66 -16.79 -5.19 9.53
CA ARG A 66 -18.04 -5.51 10.26
C ARG A 66 -18.12 -4.85 11.65
N ASN A 67 -17.90 -3.56 11.72
CA ASN A 67 -17.89 -2.74 12.95
C ASN A 67 -16.71 -2.99 13.91
N TYR A 68 -15.73 -3.81 13.55
CA TYR A 68 -14.51 -4.00 14.31
C TYR A 68 -13.35 -3.27 13.65
N ILE A 69 -12.39 -2.84 14.46
CA ILE A 69 -11.09 -2.36 13.98
C ILE A 69 -10.15 -3.57 14.01
N VAL A 70 -9.69 -3.99 12.82
CA VAL A 70 -8.89 -5.19 12.63
C VAL A 70 -7.46 -4.80 12.25
N PRO A 71 -6.44 -5.32 12.95
CA PRO A 71 -5.05 -5.18 12.54
C PRO A 71 -4.86 -5.73 11.13
N SER A 72 -4.28 -4.91 10.27
CA SER A 72 -4.11 -5.19 8.84
C SER A 72 -2.75 -4.68 8.38
N ALA A 73 -2.31 -5.10 7.20
CA ALA A 73 -1.11 -4.52 6.57
C ALA A 73 -1.40 -4.20 5.10
N MET A 74 -1.19 -2.95 4.71
CA MET A 74 -1.29 -2.56 3.31
C MET A 74 -0.07 -3.07 2.55
N LEU A 75 -0.30 -3.91 1.54
CA LEU A 75 0.76 -4.37 0.65
C LEU A 75 0.97 -3.36 -0.48
N ALA A 76 2.22 -3.12 -0.84
CA ALA A 76 2.58 -2.12 -1.85
C ALA A 76 3.85 -2.50 -2.60
N GLY A 77 4.09 -1.87 -3.74
CA GLY A 77 5.38 -1.84 -4.41
C GLY A 77 5.97 -3.19 -4.82
N PHE A 78 5.13 -4.15 -5.23
CA PHE A 78 5.61 -5.46 -5.68
C PHE A 78 6.43 -5.31 -6.95
N SER A 79 7.74 -5.35 -6.80
CA SER A 79 8.70 -5.05 -7.86
C SER A 79 9.60 -6.24 -8.14
N THR A 80 9.88 -6.46 -9.42
CA THR A 80 10.88 -7.44 -9.89
C THR A 80 11.60 -6.84 -11.08
N ASP A 81 12.92 -6.80 -11.03
CA ASP A 81 13.76 -6.38 -12.15
C ASP A 81 13.40 -7.19 -13.40
N LYS A 82 13.29 -6.51 -14.53
CA LYS A 82 12.84 -7.10 -15.81
C LYS A 82 13.64 -8.34 -16.22
N ARG A 83 14.95 -8.36 -15.90
CA ARG A 83 15.88 -9.47 -16.21
C ARG A 83 15.57 -10.75 -15.42
N TYR A 84 14.86 -10.63 -14.29
CA TYR A 84 14.61 -11.70 -13.34
C TYR A 84 13.15 -12.11 -13.22
N ARG A 85 12.28 -11.56 -14.07
CA ARG A 85 10.84 -11.90 -14.10
C ARG A 85 10.61 -13.34 -14.57
N GLY A 86 9.48 -13.92 -14.14
CA GLY A 86 9.09 -15.29 -14.52
C GLY A 86 9.79 -16.39 -13.73
N ARG A 87 10.64 -16.06 -12.75
CA ARG A 87 11.39 -17.03 -11.93
C ARG A 87 10.69 -17.42 -10.62
N GLY A 88 9.45 -16.96 -10.40
CA GLY A 88 8.66 -17.32 -9.21
C GLY A 88 9.00 -16.54 -7.94
N TYR A 89 9.89 -15.54 -7.99
CA TYR A 89 10.31 -14.78 -6.79
C TYR A 89 9.16 -14.10 -6.07
N MET A 90 8.19 -13.54 -6.83
CA MET A 90 7.01 -12.92 -6.24
C MET A 90 6.23 -13.90 -5.35
N SER A 91 6.00 -15.11 -5.83
CA SER A 91 5.19 -16.11 -5.09
C SER A 91 5.86 -16.54 -3.80
N THR A 92 7.19 -16.71 -3.81
CA THR A 92 7.93 -17.11 -2.60
C THR A 92 8.02 -15.94 -1.62
N ALA A 93 8.35 -14.73 -2.09
CA ALA A 93 8.39 -13.52 -1.27
C ALA A 93 7.02 -13.23 -0.63
N PHE A 94 5.93 -13.44 -1.37
CA PHE A 94 4.57 -13.29 -0.86
C PHE A 94 4.28 -14.24 0.31
N LYS A 95 4.68 -15.51 0.21
CA LYS A 95 4.53 -16.48 1.30
C LYS A 95 5.31 -16.07 2.54
N ILE A 96 6.57 -15.66 2.37
CA ILE A 96 7.40 -15.18 3.49
C ILE A 96 6.74 -13.99 4.18
N LEU A 97 6.26 -13.01 3.41
CA LEU A 97 5.62 -11.82 3.94
C LEU A 97 4.32 -12.16 4.68
N LEU A 98 3.44 -12.98 4.10
CA LEU A 98 2.19 -13.38 4.74
C LEU A 98 2.44 -14.19 6.02
N THR A 99 3.44 -15.06 6.05
CA THR A 99 3.82 -15.78 7.27
C THR A 99 4.21 -14.80 8.37
N LYS A 100 5.11 -13.86 8.05
CA LYS A 100 5.53 -12.82 9.00
C LYS A 100 4.34 -12.01 9.53
N LEU A 101 3.43 -11.58 8.66
CA LEU A 101 2.23 -10.83 9.05
C LEU A 101 1.31 -11.66 9.96
N SER A 102 1.13 -12.93 9.63
CA SER A 102 0.34 -13.87 10.45
C SER A 102 0.93 -14.07 11.83
N ASP A 103 2.25 -14.26 11.92
CA ASP A 103 2.96 -14.43 13.20
C ASP A 103 2.84 -13.19 14.09
N ASP A 104 2.72 -12.01 13.49
CA ASP A 104 2.50 -10.74 14.20
C ASP A 104 1.00 -10.46 14.49
N GLY A 105 0.11 -11.40 14.20
CA GLY A 105 -1.34 -11.27 14.46
C GLY A 105 -2.07 -10.36 13.47
N ILE A 106 -1.48 -10.09 12.31
CA ILE A 106 -2.10 -9.29 11.24
C ILE A 106 -2.97 -10.20 10.38
N ALA A 107 -4.28 -10.03 10.48
CA ALA A 107 -5.27 -10.93 9.89
C ALA A 107 -5.62 -10.59 8.42
N VAL A 108 -5.37 -9.38 7.95
CA VAL A 108 -5.81 -8.89 6.64
C VAL A 108 -4.69 -8.13 5.95
N ALA A 109 -4.42 -8.49 4.71
CA ALA A 109 -3.37 -7.89 3.89
C ALA A 109 -3.92 -7.38 2.54
N PRO A 110 -4.63 -6.22 2.53
CA PRO A 110 -5.18 -5.66 1.29
C PRO A 110 -4.10 -5.09 0.38
N HIS A 111 -4.36 -5.14 -0.92
CA HIS A 111 -3.55 -4.49 -1.93
C HIS A 111 -4.39 -4.11 -3.16
N THR A 112 -3.84 -3.23 -3.99
CA THR A 112 -4.42 -2.87 -5.28
C THR A 112 -3.53 -3.43 -6.38
N PRO A 113 -3.92 -4.52 -7.05
CA PRO A 113 -3.09 -5.14 -8.07
C PRO A 113 -3.13 -4.35 -9.38
N VAL A 114 -1.99 -4.31 -10.08
CA VAL A 114 -1.93 -3.79 -11.46
C VAL A 114 -2.59 -4.77 -12.44
N LYS A 115 -2.40 -6.08 -12.19
CA LYS A 115 -3.02 -7.17 -12.95
C LYS A 115 -3.60 -8.19 -11.98
N HIS A 116 -4.92 -8.31 -11.95
CA HIS A 116 -5.63 -9.22 -11.04
C HIS A 116 -5.20 -10.67 -11.22
N GLU A 117 -5.04 -11.10 -12.49
CA GLU A 117 -4.74 -12.49 -12.86
C GLU A 117 -3.42 -12.98 -12.24
N SER A 118 -2.48 -12.08 -11.97
CA SER A 118 -1.20 -12.43 -11.37
C SER A 118 -1.31 -12.92 -9.92
N TYR A 119 -2.43 -12.64 -9.26
CA TYR A 119 -2.65 -12.94 -7.85
C TYR A 119 -3.62 -14.10 -7.60
N PHE A 120 -4.39 -14.54 -8.59
CA PHE A 120 -5.29 -15.68 -8.44
C PHE A 120 -4.57 -16.97 -8.03
N PRO A 121 -3.39 -17.31 -8.62
CA PRO A 121 -2.63 -18.48 -8.18
C PRO A 121 -2.09 -18.39 -6.76
N LEU A 122 -2.16 -17.19 -6.13
CA LEU A 122 -1.76 -16.94 -4.75
C LEU A 122 -2.97 -16.88 -3.81
N GLU A 123 -4.12 -17.39 -4.24
CA GLU A 123 -5.38 -17.44 -3.46
C GLU A 123 -5.87 -16.07 -2.98
N ASN A 124 -5.62 -15.02 -3.78
CA ASN A 124 -6.14 -13.69 -3.48
C ASN A 124 -7.55 -13.53 -4.04
N TYR A 125 -8.40 -12.86 -3.29
CA TYR A 125 -9.80 -12.63 -3.63
C TYR A 125 -10.07 -11.14 -3.82
N THR A 126 -10.92 -10.83 -4.79
CA THR A 126 -11.43 -9.47 -4.98
C THR A 126 -12.34 -9.10 -3.82
N ALA A 127 -11.96 -8.08 -3.05
CA ALA A 127 -12.74 -7.59 -1.92
C ALA A 127 -13.71 -6.48 -2.35
N THR A 128 -13.27 -5.62 -3.28
CA THR A 128 -14.08 -4.50 -3.82
C THR A 128 -13.71 -4.24 -5.26
N ASP A 129 -14.69 -3.81 -6.05
CA ASP A 129 -14.49 -3.28 -7.39
C ASP A 129 -14.59 -1.75 -7.39
N THR A 130 -13.85 -1.11 -8.29
CA THR A 130 -13.94 0.33 -8.50
C THR A 130 -14.77 0.61 -9.74
N SER A 131 -15.87 1.32 -9.57
CA SER A 131 -16.69 1.81 -10.68
C SER A 131 -16.19 3.16 -11.15
N PHE A 132 -16.05 3.33 -12.46
CA PHE A 132 -15.68 4.58 -13.09
C PHE A 132 -16.89 5.15 -13.85
N ILE A 133 -17.15 6.41 -13.64
CA ILE A 133 -18.09 7.18 -14.47
C ILE A 133 -17.27 8.16 -15.28
N SER A 134 -17.32 8.05 -16.60
CA SER A 134 -16.67 8.98 -17.52
C SER A 134 -17.72 9.75 -18.32
N GLY A 135 -17.44 11.01 -18.57
CA GLY A 135 -18.32 11.88 -19.35
C GLY A 135 -17.77 13.28 -19.43
N THR A 136 -18.41 14.11 -20.24
CA THR A 136 -18.13 15.55 -20.28
C THR A 136 -18.87 16.21 -19.13
N ALA A 137 -18.16 16.90 -18.25
CA ALA A 137 -18.78 17.68 -17.19
C ALA A 137 -19.25 19.03 -17.75
N ASP A 138 -20.54 19.28 -17.73
CA ASP A 138 -21.07 20.62 -17.98
C ASP A 138 -20.65 21.55 -16.82
N LYS A 139 -20.38 22.80 -17.13
CA LYS A 139 -20.12 23.81 -16.10
C LYS A 139 -21.32 23.86 -15.15
N PRO A 140 -21.10 23.74 -13.83
CA PRO A 140 -22.21 23.82 -12.88
C PRO A 140 -22.93 25.16 -13.03
N LYS A 141 -24.24 25.14 -13.18
CA LYS A 141 -25.08 26.35 -13.30
C LYS A 141 -25.09 27.18 -12.02
N ILE A 142 -24.79 26.53 -10.88
CA ILE A 142 -24.75 27.18 -9.56
C ILE A 142 -23.58 26.55 -8.81
N MET A 143 -22.62 27.37 -8.40
CA MET A 143 -21.58 26.95 -7.44
C MET A 143 -22.20 27.02 -6.04
N PRO A 144 -22.17 25.93 -5.27
CA PRO A 144 -22.58 25.99 -3.86
C PRO A 144 -21.72 27.01 -3.13
N ALA A 145 -22.33 28.02 -2.51
CA ALA A 145 -21.64 29.11 -1.83
C ALA A 145 -20.77 28.66 -0.63
N SER A 146 -20.83 27.37 -0.27
CA SER A 146 -20.18 26.81 0.92
C SER A 146 -19.01 25.87 0.65
N VAL A 147 -18.51 25.76 -0.59
CA VAL A 147 -17.36 24.91 -0.90
C VAL A 147 -16.07 25.72 -0.73
N ASN A 148 -15.24 25.30 0.21
CA ASN A 148 -13.93 25.88 0.48
C ASN A 148 -12.86 24.81 0.46
N PHE A 149 -11.61 25.20 0.16
CA PHE A 149 -10.48 24.31 0.34
C PHE A 149 -10.22 24.10 1.84
N GLY A 150 -10.05 22.84 2.25
CA GLY A 150 -9.65 22.51 3.61
C GLY A 150 -8.25 23.04 3.92
N ARG A 151 -8.06 23.54 5.13
CA ARG A 151 -6.76 24.02 5.66
C ARG A 151 -6.29 23.09 6.78
N MET A 152 -5.01 23.15 7.14
CA MET A 152 -4.50 22.38 8.28
C MET A 152 -5.22 22.73 9.60
N SER A 153 -5.77 23.96 9.74
CA SER A 153 -6.61 24.35 10.87
C SER A 153 -7.93 23.54 10.95
N ASP A 154 -8.39 22.97 9.83
CA ASP A 154 -9.63 22.23 9.76
C ASP A 154 -9.42 20.71 9.95
N ILE A 155 -8.18 20.26 10.14
CA ILE A 155 -7.80 18.84 10.17
C ILE A 155 -8.63 18.03 11.17
N GLY A 156 -8.97 18.59 12.33
CA GLY A 156 -9.80 17.93 13.34
C GLY A 156 -11.22 17.65 12.83
N LYS A 157 -11.82 18.63 12.16
CA LYS A 157 -13.17 18.48 11.57
C LYS A 157 -13.18 17.50 10.41
N LEU A 158 -12.15 17.59 9.56
CA LEU A 158 -11.98 16.66 8.43
C LEU A 158 -11.79 15.23 8.91
N TYR A 159 -10.98 15.04 9.95
CA TYR A 159 -10.76 13.73 10.56
C TYR A 159 -12.03 13.16 11.19
N ALA A 160 -12.83 13.98 11.90
CA ALA A 160 -14.09 13.56 12.47
C ALA A 160 -15.08 13.12 11.38
N ALA A 161 -15.18 13.90 10.29
CA ALA A 161 -16.01 13.54 9.14
C ALA A 161 -15.55 12.25 8.47
N TYR A 162 -14.23 12.08 8.30
CA TYR A 162 -13.64 10.84 7.77
C TYR A 162 -13.98 9.63 8.65
N THR A 163 -13.80 9.74 9.97
CA THR A 163 -14.06 8.65 10.91
C THR A 163 -15.54 8.26 10.91
N LEU A 164 -16.42 9.25 10.92
CA LEU A 164 -17.88 9.02 10.84
C LEU A 164 -18.28 8.33 9.54
N PHE A 165 -17.66 8.70 8.42
CA PHE A 165 -17.88 8.04 7.14
C PHE A 165 -17.30 6.62 7.13
N ALA A 166 -16.03 6.49 7.46
CA ALA A 166 -15.28 5.23 7.35
C ALA A 166 -15.86 4.12 8.25
N SER A 167 -16.33 4.46 9.45
CA SER A 167 -16.93 3.50 10.39
C SER A 167 -18.25 2.86 9.91
N LYS A 168 -18.90 3.46 8.90
CA LYS A 168 -20.14 2.90 8.32
C LYS A 168 -19.90 1.80 7.29
N TYR A 169 -18.68 1.59 6.86
CA TYR A 169 -18.35 0.67 5.79
C TYR A 169 -17.34 -0.37 6.25
N SER A 170 -17.42 -1.57 5.67
CA SER A 170 -16.43 -2.62 5.82
C SER A 170 -15.37 -2.50 4.72
N GLY A 171 -14.11 -2.78 5.05
CA GLY A 171 -13.00 -2.74 4.09
C GLY A 171 -12.35 -1.36 3.92
N ILE A 172 -12.70 -0.38 4.75
CA ILE A 172 -12.09 0.95 4.75
C ILE A 172 -11.01 1.05 5.83
N LEU A 173 -9.92 1.79 5.53
CA LEU A 173 -8.85 2.02 6.49
C LEU A 173 -9.38 2.79 7.71
N ALA A 174 -9.07 2.29 8.91
CA ALA A 174 -9.29 2.99 10.17
C ALA A 174 -8.04 3.81 10.50
N ARG A 175 -7.93 5.00 9.91
CA ARG A 175 -6.74 5.86 10.07
C ARG A 175 -6.68 6.47 11.46
N SER A 176 -5.48 6.53 12.03
CA SER A 176 -5.21 7.41 13.17
C SER A 176 -5.20 8.88 12.71
N MET A 177 -5.28 9.82 13.67
CA MET A 177 -5.11 11.25 13.37
C MET A 177 -3.74 11.53 12.74
N ALA A 178 -2.69 10.85 13.20
CA ALA A 178 -1.34 10.98 12.65
C ALA A 178 -1.29 10.53 11.19
N ASP A 179 -1.85 9.34 10.88
CA ASP A 179 -1.94 8.85 9.51
C ASP A 179 -2.79 9.75 8.61
N PHE A 180 -3.87 10.30 9.16
CA PHE A 180 -4.74 11.19 8.41
C PHE A 180 -4.01 12.48 8.02
N ARG A 181 -3.23 13.04 8.95
CA ARG A 181 -2.40 14.24 8.69
C ARG A 181 -1.38 14.05 7.58
N LEU A 182 -0.86 12.84 7.39
CA LEU A 182 0.11 12.56 6.32
C LEU A 182 -0.51 12.63 4.90
N LYS A 183 -1.82 12.86 4.78
CA LYS A 183 -2.53 13.03 3.50
C LYS A 183 -2.66 14.50 3.08
N PHE A 184 -2.35 15.45 3.96
CA PHE A 184 -2.40 16.88 3.76
C PHE A 184 -1.03 17.53 3.88
#